data_a72e14c9fdef63ab78e27d60eb964de8
#
_entry.id   a72e14c9fdef63ab78e27d60eb964de8
#
_cell.length_a   1.000
_cell.length_b   1.000
_cell.length_c   1.000
_cell.angle_alpha   90.00
_cell.angle_beta   90.00
_cell.angle_gamma   90.00
#
_symmetry.space_group_name_H-M   'P 1'
#
loop_
_entity.id
_entity.type
_entity.pdbx_description
1 polymer ?
#
loop_
_entity_poly.entity_id
_entity_poly.type
_entity_poly.pdbx_seq_one_letter_code
_entity_poly.pdbx_strand_id
1 'polypeptide(L)'
;MKVVKGDLSSMRTSASQVFDAEVADAEKAIAALDSFMGAIGPGTSLTGEAYNTIKGQLANYKSMMEQRKSLANSMKSAISAAISSMSSYMEGYSELDTADLDDLKTKIQNINDQITSLQGQLSDSDLSVSDKATINSSIASYQGQLPELEKKLKKLEGLAGADGAAYGSLAGSITDLTAYGASASSSV
;
A
#
# COMPACT_ATOMS: atom_id res chain seq x y z
N MET A 1 8.38 1.89 10.71
CA MET A 1 7.67 2.89 9.86
C MET A 1 6.60 3.57 10.69
N LYS A 2 6.60 4.90 10.68
CA LYS A 2 5.56 5.71 11.30
C LYS A 2 4.50 6.07 10.26
N VAL A 3 3.24 5.81 10.55
CA VAL A 3 2.09 6.13 9.69
C VAL A 3 1.16 7.08 10.42
N VAL A 4 0.84 8.18 9.74
CA VAL A 4 -0.13 9.18 10.21
C VAL A 4 -1.35 9.11 9.30
N LYS A 5 -2.54 9.01 9.88
CA LYS A 5 -3.79 8.82 9.12
C LYS A 5 -4.06 9.95 8.12
N GLY A 6 -3.70 11.19 8.48
CA GLY A 6 -3.83 12.34 7.59
C GLY A 6 -2.95 12.23 6.34
N ASP A 7 -1.73 11.70 6.49
CA ASP A 7 -0.78 11.56 5.39
C ASP A 7 -1.27 10.53 4.36
N LEU A 8 -1.90 9.43 4.78
CA LEU A 8 -2.49 8.45 3.87
C LEU A 8 -3.56 9.06 2.95
N SER A 9 -4.38 9.97 3.50
CA SER A 9 -5.39 10.69 2.72
C SER A 9 -4.74 11.63 1.69
N SER A 10 -3.72 12.37 2.10
CA SER A 10 -2.97 13.28 1.23
C SER A 10 -2.22 12.52 0.13
N MET A 11 -1.59 11.41 0.46
CA MET A 11 -0.92 10.53 -0.51
C MET A 11 -1.90 9.99 -1.56
N ARG A 12 -3.10 9.57 -1.14
CA ARG A 12 -4.14 9.11 -2.07
C ARG A 12 -4.53 10.19 -3.07
N THR A 13 -4.77 11.40 -2.58
CA THR A 13 -5.15 12.54 -3.42
C THR A 13 -4.05 12.87 -4.41
N SER A 14 -2.81 13.00 -3.95
CA SER A 14 -1.65 13.32 -4.78
C SER A 14 -1.40 12.25 -5.84
N ALA A 15 -1.43 10.96 -5.46
CA ALA A 15 -1.28 9.86 -6.40
C ALA A 15 -2.37 9.89 -7.48
N SER A 16 -3.63 10.08 -7.09
CA SER A 16 -4.73 10.19 -8.06
C SER A 16 -4.49 11.34 -9.05
N GLN A 17 -4.13 12.52 -8.56
CA GLN A 17 -3.88 13.68 -9.43
C GLN A 17 -2.77 13.42 -10.45
N VAL A 18 -1.66 12.84 -10.02
CA VAL A 18 -0.52 12.55 -10.91
C VAL A 18 -0.91 11.52 -11.98
N PHE A 19 -1.50 10.39 -11.57
CA PHE A 19 -1.82 9.33 -12.52
C PHE A 19 -3.01 9.67 -13.41
N ASP A 20 -3.98 10.44 -12.95
CA ASP A 20 -5.08 10.92 -13.80
C ASP A 20 -4.57 11.90 -14.87
N ALA A 21 -3.58 12.74 -14.54
CA ALA A 21 -2.92 13.60 -15.53
C ALA A 21 -2.15 12.77 -16.57
N GLU A 22 -1.39 11.74 -16.14
CA GLU A 22 -0.66 10.83 -17.02
C GLU A 22 -1.60 10.07 -17.99
N VAL A 23 -2.74 9.60 -17.47
CA VAL A 23 -3.76 8.93 -18.29
C VAL A 23 -4.35 9.90 -19.31
N ALA A 24 -4.70 11.12 -18.90
CA ALA A 24 -5.28 12.12 -19.77
C ALA A 24 -4.30 12.55 -20.88
N ASP A 25 -3.02 12.68 -20.57
CA ASP A 25 -2.00 13.02 -21.56
C ASP A 25 -1.75 11.89 -22.57
N ALA A 26 -1.73 10.63 -22.09
CA ALA A 26 -1.66 9.47 -22.99
C ALA A 26 -2.88 9.38 -23.91
N GLU A 27 -4.09 9.64 -23.40
CA GLU A 27 -5.32 9.68 -24.20
C GLU A 27 -5.31 10.77 -25.28
N LYS A 28 -4.83 11.97 -24.95
CA LYS A 28 -4.65 13.04 -25.93
C LYS A 28 -3.67 12.65 -27.02
N ALA A 29 -2.54 12.03 -26.65
CA ALA A 29 -1.55 11.56 -27.62
C ALA A 29 -2.12 10.47 -28.54
N ILE A 30 -2.86 9.50 -27.99
CA ILE A 30 -3.53 8.45 -28.76
C ILE A 30 -4.53 9.09 -29.75
N ALA A 31 -5.37 10.01 -29.31
CA ALA A 31 -6.34 10.68 -30.16
C ALA A 31 -5.68 11.48 -31.29
N ALA A 32 -4.57 12.16 -31.00
CA ALA A 32 -3.79 12.89 -32.00
C ALA A 32 -3.17 11.94 -33.04
N LEU A 33 -2.61 10.79 -32.60
CA LEU A 33 -2.08 9.77 -33.50
C LEU A 33 -3.17 9.14 -34.36
N ASP A 34 -4.33 8.85 -33.79
CA ASP A 34 -5.49 8.32 -34.54
C ASP A 34 -6.00 9.31 -35.59
N SER A 35 -6.08 10.59 -35.24
CA SER A 35 -6.46 11.65 -36.17
C SER A 35 -5.46 11.77 -37.32
N PHE A 36 -4.16 11.74 -37.02
CA PHE A 36 -3.11 11.81 -38.03
C PHE A 36 -3.10 10.58 -38.92
N MET A 37 -3.19 9.36 -38.34
CA MET A 37 -3.27 8.11 -39.11
C MET A 37 -4.52 8.08 -40.00
N GLY A 38 -5.65 8.63 -39.55
CA GLY A 38 -6.86 8.80 -40.36
C GLY A 38 -6.65 9.73 -41.53
N ALA A 39 -5.95 10.85 -41.32
CA ALA A 39 -5.65 11.83 -42.36
C ALA A 39 -4.73 11.33 -43.47
N ILE A 40 -3.82 10.42 -43.12
CA ILE A 40 -2.92 9.74 -44.09
C ILE A 40 -3.42 8.33 -44.51
N GLY A 41 -4.65 7.96 -44.18
CA GLY A 41 -5.25 6.64 -44.38
C GLY A 41 -5.66 6.34 -45.83
N PRO A 42 -6.44 5.27 -46.04
CA PRO A 42 -6.89 4.84 -47.36
C PRO A 42 -7.64 5.95 -48.07
N GLY A 43 -7.26 6.27 -49.29
CA GLY A 43 -7.85 7.37 -50.10
C GLY A 43 -6.92 8.57 -50.26
N THR A 44 -5.78 8.61 -49.58
CA THR A 44 -4.72 9.59 -49.86
C THR A 44 -3.85 9.09 -51.00
N SER A 45 -3.23 10.01 -51.75
CA SER A 45 -2.28 9.69 -52.82
C SER A 45 -0.92 9.25 -52.29
N LEU A 46 -0.77 9.10 -50.97
CA LEU A 46 0.47 8.69 -50.33
C LEU A 46 0.62 7.15 -50.41
N THR A 47 1.60 6.69 -51.18
CA THR A 47 1.92 5.26 -51.36
C THR A 47 3.42 5.06 -51.33
N GLY A 48 3.85 3.81 -51.13
CA GLY A 48 5.25 3.44 -51.19
C GLY A 48 5.84 3.03 -49.84
N GLU A 49 7.10 2.64 -49.86
CA GLU A 49 7.81 2.08 -48.70
C GLU A 49 7.93 3.10 -47.55
N ALA A 50 8.30 4.33 -47.89
CA ALA A 50 8.40 5.41 -46.88
C ALA A 50 7.06 5.66 -46.15
N TYR A 51 5.94 5.62 -46.87
CA TYR A 51 4.62 5.75 -46.30
C TYR A 51 4.28 4.61 -45.32
N ASN A 52 4.59 3.35 -45.74
CA ASN A 52 4.35 2.18 -44.90
C ASN A 52 5.22 2.20 -43.64
N THR A 53 6.47 2.67 -43.76
CA THR A 53 7.38 2.84 -42.63
C THR A 53 6.83 3.86 -41.62
N ILE A 54 6.39 5.04 -42.07
CA ILE A 54 5.79 6.06 -41.20
C ILE A 54 4.54 5.52 -40.50
N LYS A 55 3.67 4.83 -41.23
CA LYS A 55 2.45 4.23 -40.67
C LYS A 55 2.78 3.17 -39.61
N GLY A 56 3.81 2.37 -39.83
CA GLY A 56 4.29 1.40 -38.85
C GLY A 56 4.83 2.08 -37.59
N GLN A 57 5.63 3.14 -37.73
CA GLN A 57 6.15 3.90 -36.60
C GLN A 57 5.02 4.57 -35.78
N LEU A 58 4.03 5.17 -36.45
CA LEU A 58 2.88 5.75 -35.77
C LEU A 58 2.07 4.73 -34.98
N ALA A 59 1.89 3.52 -35.53
CA ALA A 59 1.23 2.42 -34.82
C ALA A 59 2.02 1.99 -33.58
N ASN A 60 3.36 1.94 -33.67
CA ASN A 60 4.23 1.65 -32.54
C ASN A 60 4.10 2.75 -31.45
N TYR A 61 4.14 4.02 -31.83
CA TYR A 61 3.94 5.13 -30.87
C TYR A 61 2.57 5.06 -30.19
N LYS A 62 1.51 4.74 -30.94
CA LYS A 62 0.19 4.52 -30.36
C LYS A 62 0.20 3.41 -29.32
N SER A 63 0.76 2.26 -29.67
CA SER A 63 0.90 1.12 -28.74
C SER A 63 1.67 1.52 -27.48
N MET A 64 2.72 2.32 -27.60
CA MET A 64 3.48 2.83 -26.47
C MET A 64 2.64 3.75 -25.58
N MET A 65 1.78 4.62 -26.14
CA MET A 65 0.89 5.46 -25.36
C MET A 65 -0.20 4.66 -24.66
N GLU A 66 -0.72 3.61 -25.28
CA GLU A 66 -1.65 2.66 -24.65
C GLU A 66 -1.02 1.92 -23.49
N GLN A 67 0.23 1.48 -23.61
CA GLN A 67 1.00 0.87 -22.53
C GLN A 67 1.23 1.87 -21.37
N ARG A 68 1.61 3.12 -21.66
CA ARG A 68 1.77 4.19 -20.67
C ARG A 68 0.48 4.42 -19.89
N LYS A 69 -0.65 4.50 -20.57
CA LYS A 69 -1.98 4.61 -19.96
C LYS A 69 -2.29 3.44 -19.05
N SER A 70 -2.06 2.22 -19.52
CA SER A 70 -2.28 0.99 -18.74
C SER A 70 -1.43 0.97 -17.48
N LEU A 71 -0.14 1.32 -17.61
CA LEU A 71 0.78 1.37 -16.49
C LEU A 71 0.37 2.42 -15.44
N ALA A 72 0.00 3.63 -15.88
CA ALA A 72 -0.47 4.68 -14.97
C ALA A 72 -1.71 4.22 -14.16
N ASN A 73 -2.68 3.56 -14.81
CA ASN A 73 -3.84 2.98 -14.14
C ASN A 73 -3.46 1.86 -13.16
N SER A 74 -2.53 0.99 -13.52
CA SER A 74 -2.05 -0.09 -12.64
C SER A 74 -1.37 0.48 -11.41
N MET A 75 -0.49 1.48 -11.56
CA MET A 75 0.18 2.15 -10.43
C MET A 75 -0.81 2.87 -9.53
N LYS A 76 -1.78 3.60 -10.09
CA LYS A 76 -2.87 4.23 -9.33
C LYS A 76 -3.63 3.21 -8.49
N SER A 77 -3.98 2.07 -9.09
CA SER A 77 -4.71 0.99 -8.43
C SER A 77 -3.89 0.37 -7.30
N ALA A 78 -2.61 0.07 -7.54
CA ALA A 78 -1.70 -0.51 -6.56
C ALA A 78 -1.52 0.42 -5.33
N ILE A 79 -1.27 1.72 -5.57
CA ILE A 79 -1.14 2.71 -4.49
C ILE A 79 -2.45 2.86 -3.72
N SER A 80 -3.59 2.92 -4.42
CA SER A 80 -4.91 3.03 -3.77
C SER A 80 -5.22 1.82 -2.90
N ALA A 81 -4.88 0.61 -3.35
CA ALA A 81 -5.03 -0.62 -2.59
C ALA A 81 -4.14 -0.64 -1.35
N ALA A 82 -2.86 -0.26 -1.50
CA ALA A 82 -1.91 -0.15 -0.40
C ALA A 82 -2.39 0.84 0.68
N ILE A 83 -2.81 2.04 0.28
CA ILE A 83 -3.34 3.06 1.19
C ILE A 83 -4.62 2.57 1.87
N SER A 84 -5.51 1.88 1.15
CA SER A 84 -6.74 1.32 1.72
C SER A 84 -6.43 0.25 2.77
N SER A 85 -5.48 -0.64 2.49
CA SER A 85 -5.01 -1.65 3.43
C SER A 85 -4.44 -1.00 4.69
N MET A 86 -3.50 -0.06 4.56
CA MET A 86 -2.92 0.66 5.69
C MET A 86 -3.99 1.41 6.50
N SER A 87 -4.93 2.08 5.83
CA SER A 87 -6.01 2.84 6.48
C SER A 87 -6.91 1.95 7.35
N SER A 88 -7.12 0.69 6.99
CA SER A 88 -7.92 -0.26 7.78
C SER A 88 -7.26 -0.58 9.14
N TYR A 89 -5.93 -0.60 9.17
CA TYR A 89 -5.18 -0.80 10.42
C TYR A 89 -5.12 0.46 11.28
N MET A 90 -5.29 1.65 10.67
CA MET A 90 -5.34 2.94 11.38
C MET A 90 -6.69 3.25 12.02
N GLU A 91 -7.69 2.36 11.90
CA GLU A 91 -8.99 2.56 12.53
C GLU A 91 -8.88 2.62 14.04
N GLY A 92 -9.32 3.73 14.63
CA GLY A 92 -9.21 4.03 16.06
C GLY A 92 -7.88 4.69 16.47
N TYR A 93 -6.95 4.90 15.53
CA TYR A 93 -5.65 5.55 15.79
C TYR A 93 -5.43 6.71 14.81
N SER A 94 -4.84 7.80 15.31
CA SER A 94 -4.38 8.92 14.49
C SER A 94 -2.97 8.67 13.93
N GLU A 95 -2.19 7.88 14.67
CA GLU A 95 -0.80 7.56 14.37
C GLU A 95 -0.46 6.17 14.91
N LEU A 96 0.32 5.41 14.15
CA LEU A 96 0.92 4.14 14.56
C LEU A 96 2.37 4.09 14.08
N ASP A 97 3.28 3.58 14.92
CA ASP A 97 4.67 3.33 14.54
C ASP A 97 5.02 1.85 14.72
N THR A 98 5.46 1.20 13.64
CA THR A 98 5.87 -0.21 13.70
C THR A 98 7.15 -0.43 14.53
N ALA A 99 7.90 0.64 14.85
CA ALA A 99 9.01 0.56 15.80
C ALA A 99 8.54 0.17 17.22
N ASP A 100 7.28 0.46 17.57
CA ASP A 100 6.70 0.09 18.87
C ASP A 100 6.39 -1.42 19.01
N LEU A 101 6.53 -2.21 17.96
CA LEU A 101 6.09 -3.62 17.91
C LEU A 101 6.75 -4.47 18.99
N ASP A 102 8.07 -4.41 19.10
CA ASP A 102 8.83 -5.25 20.03
C ASP A 102 8.62 -4.79 21.48
N ASP A 103 8.55 -3.48 21.71
CA ASP A 103 8.25 -2.92 23.02
C ASP A 103 6.84 -3.34 23.49
N LEU A 104 5.88 -3.34 22.59
CA LEU A 104 4.51 -3.73 22.91
C LEU A 104 4.39 -5.23 23.19
N LYS A 105 5.09 -6.08 22.43
CA LYS A 105 5.19 -7.53 22.70
C LYS A 105 5.80 -7.78 24.07
N THR A 106 6.91 -7.10 24.36
CA THR A 106 7.58 -7.21 25.67
C THR A 106 6.67 -6.76 26.81
N LYS A 107 5.91 -5.67 26.62
CA LYS A 107 4.96 -5.21 27.63
C LYS A 107 3.83 -6.21 27.88
N ILE A 108 3.27 -6.80 26.85
CA ILE A 108 2.24 -7.84 26.96
C ILE A 108 2.79 -9.06 27.68
N GLN A 109 4.00 -9.51 27.32
CA GLN A 109 4.65 -10.63 27.97
C GLN A 109 4.87 -10.36 29.46
N ASN A 110 5.40 -9.20 29.83
CA ASN A 110 5.61 -8.83 31.24
C ASN A 110 4.30 -8.82 32.06
N ILE A 111 3.21 -8.34 31.46
CA ILE A 111 1.89 -8.37 32.11
C ILE A 111 1.44 -9.83 32.34
N ASN A 112 1.59 -10.71 31.35
CA ASN A 112 1.22 -12.11 31.47
C ASN A 112 2.07 -12.83 32.53
N ASP A 113 3.37 -12.54 32.60
CA ASP A 113 4.26 -13.08 33.62
C ASP A 113 3.88 -12.63 35.02
N GLN A 114 3.48 -11.37 35.18
CA GLN A 114 2.97 -10.86 36.46
C GLN A 114 1.65 -11.53 36.85
N ILE A 115 0.72 -11.71 35.93
CA ILE A 115 -0.53 -12.44 36.18
C ILE A 115 -0.22 -13.87 36.64
N THR A 116 0.68 -14.57 35.94
CA THR A 116 1.09 -15.94 36.26
C THR A 116 1.71 -16.01 37.67
N SER A 117 2.59 -15.06 37.98
CA SER A 117 3.21 -14.98 39.32
C SER A 117 2.17 -14.75 40.42
N LEU A 118 1.24 -13.83 40.24
CA LEU A 118 0.17 -13.56 41.19
C LEU A 118 -0.79 -14.74 41.34
N GLN A 119 -1.11 -15.44 40.24
CA GLN A 119 -1.89 -16.70 40.32
C GLN A 119 -1.16 -17.81 41.10
N GLY A 120 0.16 -17.89 40.93
CA GLY A 120 0.97 -18.81 41.73
C GLY A 120 0.89 -18.47 43.23
N GLN A 121 0.95 -17.21 43.61
CA GLN A 121 0.82 -16.81 45.01
C GLN A 121 -0.55 -17.16 45.61
N LEU A 122 -1.66 -17.06 44.81
CA LEU A 122 -2.99 -17.45 45.27
C LEU A 122 -3.11 -18.91 45.70
N SER A 123 -2.19 -19.76 45.25
CA SER A 123 -2.14 -21.20 45.62
C SER A 123 -1.60 -21.44 47.03
N ASP A 124 -1.06 -20.40 47.68
CA ASP A 124 -0.57 -20.49 49.03
C ASP A 124 -1.74 -20.61 50.01
N SER A 125 -1.74 -21.68 50.83
CA SER A 125 -2.76 -22.01 51.82
C SER A 125 -2.79 -20.98 52.99
N ASP A 126 -1.66 -20.32 53.25
CA ASP A 126 -1.46 -19.49 54.41
C ASP A 126 -1.90 -18.01 54.19
N LEU A 127 -2.32 -17.67 52.99
CA LEU A 127 -2.79 -16.37 52.64
C LEU A 127 -4.13 -16.04 53.33
N SER A 128 -4.20 -14.85 53.91
CA SER A 128 -5.46 -14.32 54.46
C SER A 128 -6.47 -14.05 53.35
N VAL A 129 -7.77 -13.98 53.72
CA VAL A 129 -8.85 -13.61 52.80
C VAL A 129 -8.62 -12.23 52.18
N SER A 130 -8.08 -11.28 52.99
CA SER A 130 -7.75 -9.91 52.54
C SER A 130 -6.64 -9.93 51.49
N ASP A 131 -5.58 -10.73 51.69
CA ASP A 131 -4.46 -10.82 50.77
C ASP A 131 -4.92 -11.44 49.46
N LYS A 132 -5.71 -12.50 49.49
CA LYS A 132 -6.31 -13.13 48.31
C LYS A 132 -7.18 -12.12 47.53
N ALA A 133 -7.96 -11.29 48.21
CA ALA A 133 -8.77 -10.26 47.56
C ALA A 133 -7.89 -9.19 46.86
N THR A 134 -6.79 -8.80 47.49
CA THR A 134 -5.84 -7.83 46.95
C THR A 134 -5.13 -8.40 45.69
N ILE A 135 -4.69 -9.63 45.78
CA ILE A 135 -4.06 -10.31 44.63
C ILE A 135 -5.04 -10.44 43.45
N ASN A 136 -6.28 -10.87 43.70
CA ASN A 136 -7.30 -10.96 42.68
C ASN A 136 -7.62 -9.61 42.04
N SER A 137 -7.65 -8.53 42.80
CA SER A 137 -7.82 -7.16 42.29
C SER A 137 -6.67 -6.76 41.39
N SER A 138 -5.43 -7.11 41.75
CA SER A 138 -4.25 -6.86 40.92
C SER A 138 -4.29 -7.66 39.60
N ILE A 139 -4.66 -8.94 39.67
CA ILE A 139 -4.84 -9.78 38.46
C ILE A 139 -5.89 -9.17 37.55
N ALA A 140 -7.04 -8.79 38.07
CA ALA A 140 -8.10 -8.15 37.28
C ALA A 140 -7.65 -6.84 36.63
N SER A 141 -6.85 -6.04 37.34
CA SER A 141 -6.25 -4.82 36.80
C SER A 141 -5.31 -5.09 35.62
N TYR A 142 -4.43 -6.09 35.73
CA TYR A 142 -3.53 -6.48 34.66
C TYR A 142 -4.28 -7.08 33.47
N GLN A 143 -5.24 -7.97 33.71
CA GLN A 143 -6.11 -8.53 32.68
C GLN A 143 -6.89 -7.47 31.94
N GLY A 144 -7.32 -6.41 32.62
CA GLY A 144 -8.02 -5.28 32.02
C GLY A 144 -7.18 -4.45 31.05
N GLN A 145 -5.83 -4.52 31.16
CA GLN A 145 -4.92 -3.79 30.26
C GLN A 145 -4.64 -4.56 28.95
N LEU A 146 -4.71 -5.89 28.98
CA LEU A 146 -4.32 -6.74 27.84
C LEU A 146 -5.14 -6.47 26.57
N PRO A 147 -6.49 -6.35 26.58
CA PRO A 147 -7.28 -6.24 25.37
C PRO A 147 -6.88 -5.04 24.49
N GLU A 148 -6.60 -3.91 25.08
CA GLU A 148 -6.20 -2.71 24.31
C GLU A 148 -4.77 -2.83 23.77
N LEU A 149 -3.85 -3.45 24.53
CA LEU A 149 -2.49 -3.69 24.09
C LEU A 149 -2.47 -4.72 22.94
N GLU A 150 -3.19 -5.82 23.05
CA GLU A 150 -3.32 -6.87 22.04
C GLU A 150 -3.98 -6.32 20.77
N LYS A 151 -5.01 -5.48 20.91
CA LYS A 151 -5.65 -4.81 19.79
C LYS A 151 -4.66 -3.89 19.06
N LYS A 152 -3.87 -3.10 19.82
CA LYS A 152 -2.83 -2.25 19.22
C LYS A 152 -1.76 -3.10 18.55
N LEU A 153 -1.32 -4.19 19.16
CA LEU A 153 -0.34 -5.12 18.59
C LEU A 153 -0.81 -5.68 17.25
N LYS A 154 -2.04 -6.20 17.20
CA LYS A 154 -2.63 -6.73 15.96
C LYS A 154 -2.70 -5.68 14.84
N LYS A 155 -3.01 -4.41 15.18
CA LYS A 155 -3.02 -3.31 14.21
C LYS A 155 -1.62 -3.00 13.68
N LEU A 156 -0.61 -3.00 14.56
CA LEU A 156 0.80 -2.77 14.17
C LEU A 156 1.37 -3.90 13.32
N GLU A 157 1.08 -5.15 13.67
CA GLU A 157 1.49 -6.34 12.88
C GLU A 157 0.86 -6.31 11.48
N GLY A 158 -0.43 -5.99 11.40
CA GLY A 158 -1.12 -5.84 10.14
C GLY A 158 -0.55 -4.68 9.30
N LEU A 159 -0.22 -3.55 9.92
CA LEU A 159 0.38 -2.41 9.24
C LEU A 159 1.77 -2.75 8.68
N ALA A 160 2.60 -3.46 9.45
CA ALA A 160 3.91 -3.93 8.99
C ALA A 160 3.79 -4.90 7.80
N GLY A 161 2.80 -5.80 7.83
CA GLY A 161 2.51 -6.70 6.71
C GLY A 161 1.98 -5.97 5.48
N ALA A 162 1.12 -4.99 5.65
CA ALA A 162 0.57 -4.17 4.56
C ALA A 162 1.66 -3.33 3.88
N ASP A 163 2.63 -2.83 4.64
CA ASP A 163 3.79 -2.11 4.13
C ASP A 163 4.61 -3.01 3.18
N GLY A 164 4.96 -4.23 3.61
CA GLY A 164 5.69 -5.19 2.78
C GLY A 164 4.94 -5.55 1.49
N ALA A 165 3.63 -5.76 1.55
CA ALA A 165 2.80 -6.06 0.39
C ALA A 165 2.72 -4.85 -0.58
N ALA A 166 2.64 -3.63 -0.06
CA ALA A 166 2.65 -2.41 -0.85
C ALA A 166 3.97 -2.24 -1.61
N TYR A 167 5.11 -2.46 -0.96
CA TYR A 167 6.43 -2.43 -1.61
C TYR A 167 6.54 -3.49 -2.72
N GLY A 168 6.06 -4.72 -2.47
CA GLY A 168 6.06 -5.77 -3.49
C GLY A 168 5.25 -5.41 -4.73
N SER A 169 4.06 -4.85 -4.55
CA SER A 169 3.20 -4.40 -5.65
C SER A 169 3.81 -3.24 -6.44
N LEU A 170 4.40 -2.25 -5.75
CA LEU A 170 5.08 -1.12 -6.41
C LEU A 170 6.34 -1.57 -7.15
N ALA A 171 7.12 -2.49 -6.58
CA ALA A 171 8.30 -3.06 -7.26
C ALA A 171 7.93 -3.75 -8.57
N GLY A 172 6.82 -4.48 -8.62
CA GLY A 172 6.27 -5.04 -9.87
C GLY A 172 5.97 -3.96 -10.90
N SER A 173 5.26 -2.90 -10.50
CA SER A 173 4.93 -1.78 -11.39
C SER A 173 6.18 -1.02 -11.89
N ILE A 174 7.22 -0.90 -11.06
CA ILE A 174 8.51 -0.31 -11.47
C ILE A 174 9.22 -1.19 -12.49
N THR A 175 9.17 -2.52 -12.33
CA THR A 175 9.72 -3.46 -13.31
C THR A 175 9.03 -3.31 -14.66
N ASP A 176 7.71 -3.19 -14.66
CA ASP A 176 6.92 -2.96 -15.89
C ASP A 176 7.28 -1.62 -16.56
N LEU A 177 7.51 -0.57 -15.76
CA LEU A 177 7.97 0.74 -16.25
C LEU A 177 9.36 0.65 -16.88
N THR A 178 10.26 -0.13 -16.31
CA THR A 178 11.61 -0.34 -16.84
C THR A 178 11.55 -1.09 -18.18
N ALA A 179 10.74 -2.13 -18.28
CA ALA A 179 10.51 -2.88 -19.51
C ALA A 179 9.89 -1.99 -20.60
N TYR A 180 8.92 -1.13 -20.23
CA TYR A 180 8.34 -0.14 -21.15
C TYR A 180 9.40 0.83 -21.67
N GLY A 181 10.26 1.38 -20.79
CA GLY A 181 11.34 2.28 -21.20
C GLY A 181 12.33 1.63 -22.16
N ALA A 182 12.67 0.35 -21.94
CA ALA A 182 13.54 -0.42 -22.80
C ALA A 182 12.91 -0.65 -24.19
N SER A 183 11.62 -1.00 -24.25
CA SER A 183 10.90 -1.20 -25.51
C SER A 183 10.75 0.12 -26.29
N ALA A 184 10.51 1.24 -25.60
CA ALA A 184 10.46 2.56 -26.19
C ALA A 184 11.79 2.96 -26.85
N SER A 185 12.92 2.68 -26.17
CA SER A 185 14.28 2.98 -26.68
C SER A 185 14.66 2.15 -27.90
N SER A 186 14.15 0.94 -28.02
CA SER A 186 14.45 0.04 -29.14
C SER A 186 13.59 0.30 -30.38
N SER A 187 12.55 1.12 -30.26
CA SER A 187 11.60 1.45 -31.33
C SER A 187 11.91 2.76 -32.05
N VAL A 188 12.96 3.46 -31.63
CA VAL A 188 13.50 4.70 -32.23
C VAL A 188 14.73 4.36 -33.07
#